data_dce7b356f08617698e578841f555193c
#
_entry.id   dce7b356f08617698e578841f555193c
#
_cell.length_a   1.000
_cell.length_b   1.000
_cell.length_c   1.000
_cell.angle_alpha   90.00
_cell.angle_beta   90.00
_cell.angle_gamma   90.00
#
_symmetry.space_group_name_H-M   'P 1'
#
loop_
_entity.id
_entity.type
_entity.pdbx_description
1 polymer ?
#
loop_
_entity_poly.entity_id
_entity_poly.type
_entity_poly.pdbx_seq_one_letter_code
_entity_poly.pdbx_strand_id
1 'polypeptide(L)'
;MIRKVFILFLIFYYTTSAFAQSPVKPVNIIFDSDMGPDYDDVGAITILHTLADKGEAKILATIASTKYEGVAGILNVFNTYFKRPDIPVGVPKGYALELRDFQHWTDTLLAKYPHKIKTNDEAEDAVKLYRKILSAEPDNSVTIVTIGFLTNLSNLLNTKADAYSSLSGKELVKEKVKLLVCMAGKFPSGFEFNVMKDAAASQNVYAHWDTKIIFSGFEIGDKIKAGLPLIRNTSIKNDPTKDVFRISIPMAKEDSLGRKSWDETAVLVAIKGYSNWYTLHKGRIIVADDGSDKWDDSGSGQAYLVEKVDYMRVQDLINLLIMHQPVGKK
;
A
#
# COMPACT_ATOMS: atom_id res chain seq x y z
N MET A 1 -67.82 -52.81 -4.04
CA MET A 1 -67.47 -51.61 -3.24
C MET A 1 -65.97 -51.39 -3.31
N ILE A 2 -65.52 -50.45 -4.19
CA ILE A 2 -64.10 -50.17 -4.40
C ILE A 2 -63.80 -48.87 -3.66
N ARG A 3 -62.98 -48.94 -2.59
CA ARG A 3 -62.48 -47.73 -1.86
C ARG A 3 -61.36 -47.10 -2.64
N LYS A 4 -61.56 -45.87 -3.13
CA LYS A 4 -60.50 -45.01 -3.69
C LYS A 4 -59.70 -44.37 -2.54
N VAL A 5 -58.43 -44.67 -2.46
CA VAL A 5 -57.45 -43.99 -1.56
C VAL A 5 -56.90 -42.79 -2.31
N PHE A 6 -57.13 -41.58 -1.82
CA PHE A 6 -56.50 -40.35 -2.31
C PHE A 6 -55.21 -40.15 -1.51
N ILE A 7 -54.06 -40.18 -2.19
CA ILE A 7 -52.76 -39.83 -1.62
C ILE A 7 -52.54 -38.37 -1.93
N LEU A 8 -52.51 -37.55 -0.88
CA LEU A 8 -52.20 -36.11 -0.97
C LEU A 8 -50.68 -35.92 -0.92
N PHE A 9 -50.07 -35.52 -2.04
CA PHE A 9 -48.66 -35.16 -2.08
C PHE A 9 -48.53 -33.69 -1.59
N LEU A 10 -47.97 -33.49 -0.39
CA LEU A 10 -47.54 -32.18 0.12
C LEU A 10 -46.17 -31.87 -0.46
N ILE A 11 -46.13 -30.92 -1.42
CA ILE A 11 -44.85 -30.39 -1.95
C ILE A 11 -44.37 -29.29 -0.99
N PHE A 12 -43.33 -29.60 -0.23
CA PHE A 12 -42.61 -28.58 0.57
C PHE A 12 -41.70 -27.74 -0.35
N TYR A 13 -42.07 -26.48 -0.61
CA TYR A 13 -41.18 -25.54 -1.22
C TYR A 13 -40.18 -25.03 -0.18
N TYR A 14 -38.94 -25.50 -0.25
CA TYR A 14 -37.82 -24.89 0.47
C TYR A 14 -37.44 -23.60 -0.27
N THR A 15 -37.80 -22.45 0.24
CA THR A 15 -37.27 -21.16 -0.19
C THR A 15 -35.91 -20.98 0.46
N THR A 16 -34.83 -21.27 -0.25
CA THR A 16 -33.49 -20.88 0.15
C THR A 16 -33.37 -19.37 -0.02
N SER A 17 -33.49 -18.64 1.07
CA SER A 17 -33.13 -17.23 1.12
C SER A 17 -31.61 -17.12 0.95
N ALA A 18 -31.17 -16.85 -0.28
CA ALA A 18 -29.80 -16.44 -0.52
C ALA A 18 -29.63 -15.07 0.15
N PHE A 19 -28.95 -15.03 1.29
CA PHE A 19 -28.46 -13.78 1.85
C PHE A 19 -27.44 -13.22 0.87
N ALA A 20 -27.87 -12.30 0.00
CA ALA A 20 -26.96 -11.50 -0.79
C ALA A 20 -26.14 -10.65 0.19
N GLN A 21 -24.89 -11.03 0.40
CA GLN A 21 -23.94 -10.23 1.15
C GLN A 21 -23.84 -8.88 0.41
N SER A 22 -24.17 -7.77 1.09
CA SER A 22 -24.03 -6.44 0.50
C SER A 22 -22.61 -6.29 -0.05
N PRO A 23 -22.45 -5.83 -1.29
CA PRO A 23 -21.10 -5.67 -1.87
C PRO A 23 -20.27 -4.77 -0.97
N VAL A 24 -19.12 -5.28 -0.54
CA VAL A 24 -18.18 -4.50 0.28
C VAL A 24 -17.74 -3.29 -0.57
N LYS A 25 -17.97 -2.08 -0.06
CA LYS A 25 -17.56 -0.86 -0.77
C LYS A 25 -16.02 -0.84 -0.87
N PRO A 26 -15.45 -0.69 -2.08
CA PRO A 26 -14.01 -0.58 -2.25
C PRO A 26 -13.41 0.52 -1.39
N VAL A 27 -12.23 0.29 -0.83
CA VAL A 27 -11.49 1.31 -0.08
C VAL A 27 -10.83 2.26 -1.07
N ASN A 28 -11.06 3.56 -0.93
CA ASN A 28 -10.38 4.59 -1.71
C ASN A 28 -8.94 4.71 -1.22
N ILE A 29 -7.94 4.40 -2.07
CA ILE A 29 -6.52 4.34 -1.69
C ILE A 29 -5.71 5.36 -2.48
N ILE A 30 -4.90 6.16 -1.77
CA ILE A 30 -3.70 6.80 -2.31
C ILE A 30 -2.51 5.98 -1.82
N PHE A 31 -1.70 5.51 -2.76
CA PHE A 31 -0.49 4.73 -2.50
C PHE A 31 0.74 5.62 -2.67
N ASP A 32 1.58 5.72 -1.65
CA ASP A 32 2.81 6.52 -1.64
C ASP A 32 3.99 5.60 -1.29
N SER A 33 5.02 5.57 -2.15
CA SER A 33 6.12 4.60 -2.12
C SER A 33 7.41 5.27 -2.55
N ASP A 34 8.55 4.89 -1.99
CA ASP A 34 9.85 5.29 -2.53
C ASP A 34 10.28 4.41 -3.73
N MET A 35 9.57 3.30 -4.00
CA MET A 35 9.71 2.41 -5.16
C MET A 35 11.18 2.05 -5.44
N GLY A 36 11.86 1.61 -4.48
CA GLY A 36 13.29 1.48 -4.22
C GLY A 36 13.62 2.28 -2.96
N PRO A 37 14.79 2.17 -2.39
CA PRO A 37 16.03 1.54 -2.84
C PRO A 37 16.05 0.01 -2.82
N ASP A 38 15.09 -0.64 -2.23
CA ASP A 38 14.96 -2.11 -2.29
C ASP A 38 13.80 -2.56 -3.20
N TYR A 39 13.01 -3.60 -2.91
CA TYR A 39 12.07 -4.11 -3.90
C TYR A 39 10.78 -4.75 -3.35
N ASP A 40 10.49 -4.68 -2.07
CA ASP A 40 9.18 -5.10 -1.55
C ASP A 40 8.06 -4.11 -1.90
N ASP A 41 8.39 -2.85 -2.21
CA ASP A 41 7.48 -1.91 -2.90
C ASP A 41 6.77 -2.53 -4.10
N VAL A 42 7.52 -3.33 -4.87
CA VAL A 42 7.00 -4.00 -6.07
C VAL A 42 5.97 -5.08 -5.71
N GLY A 43 6.17 -5.77 -4.60
CA GLY A 43 5.18 -6.67 -4.02
C GLY A 43 3.95 -5.91 -3.55
N ALA A 44 4.16 -4.79 -2.87
CA ALA A 44 3.11 -3.94 -2.33
C ALA A 44 2.19 -3.35 -3.41
N ILE A 45 2.75 -2.74 -4.46
CA ILE A 45 1.95 -2.22 -5.58
C ILE A 45 1.20 -3.34 -6.33
N THR A 46 1.79 -4.54 -6.41
CA THR A 46 1.12 -5.71 -6.99
C THR A 46 -0.07 -6.15 -6.16
N ILE A 47 0.04 -6.20 -4.82
CA ILE A 47 -1.09 -6.49 -3.93
C ILE A 47 -2.18 -5.41 -4.05
N LEU A 48 -1.80 -4.14 -4.12
CA LEU A 48 -2.74 -3.04 -4.32
C LEU A 48 -3.61 -3.27 -5.57
N HIS A 49 -2.97 -3.55 -6.71
CA HIS A 49 -3.68 -3.82 -7.96
C HIS A 49 -4.49 -5.13 -7.93
N THR A 50 -3.95 -6.16 -7.30
CA THR A 50 -4.65 -7.44 -7.11
C THR A 50 -5.95 -7.25 -6.32
N LEU A 51 -5.93 -6.49 -5.25
CA LEU A 51 -7.12 -6.20 -4.44
C LEU A 51 -8.08 -5.25 -5.18
N ALA A 52 -7.56 -4.37 -6.03
CA ALA A 52 -8.40 -3.57 -6.94
C ALA A 52 -9.09 -4.43 -8.01
N ASP A 53 -8.42 -5.45 -8.58
CA ASP A 53 -9.05 -6.43 -9.50
C ASP A 53 -10.15 -7.25 -8.81
N LYS A 54 -10.04 -7.48 -7.51
CA LYS A 54 -11.05 -8.15 -6.69
C LYS A 54 -12.19 -7.22 -6.24
N GLY A 55 -12.15 -5.93 -6.60
CA GLY A 55 -13.16 -4.94 -6.21
C GLY A 55 -13.05 -4.50 -4.74
N GLU A 56 -11.94 -4.78 -4.05
CA GLU A 56 -11.72 -4.43 -2.65
C GLU A 56 -11.07 -3.05 -2.47
N ALA A 57 -10.40 -2.52 -3.52
CA ALA A 57 -9.77 -1.20 -3.52
C ALA A 57 -10.11 -0.40 -4.78
N LYS A 58 -10.21 0.93 -4.63
CA LYS A 58 -10.21 1.92 -5.71
C LYS A 58 -8.93 2.74 -5.59
N ILE A 59 -8.01 2.58 -6.52
CA ILE A 59 -6.74 3.30 -6.53
C ILE A 59 -6.99 4.71 -7.07
N LEU A 60 -6.78 5.72 -6.25
CA LEU A 60 -6.98 7.12 -6.60
C LEU A 60 -5.72 7.73 -7.24
N ALA A 61 -4.54 7.34 -6.76
CA ALA A 61 -3.23 7.70 -7.30
C ALA A 61 -2.15 6.72 -6.84
N THR A 62 -1.04 6.70 -7.59
CA THR A 62 0.24 6.15 -7.18
C THR A 62 1.27 7.28 -7.13
N ILE A 63 1.90 7.48 -5.99
CA ILE A 63 2.77 8.64 -5.70
C ILE A 63 4.14 8.14 -5.29
N ALA A 64 5.19 8.78 -5.80
CA ALA A 64 6.56 8.53 -5.35
C ALA A 64 6.92 9.48 -4.21
N SER A 65 7.58 8.96 -3.17
CA SER A 65 8.20 9.76 -2.09
C SER A 65 9.69 10.03 -2.32
N THR A 66 10.23 9.52 -3.40
CA THR A 66 11.59 9.78 -3.92
C THR A 66 11.50 10.44 -5.29
N LYS A 67 12.64 11.00 -5.77
CA LYS A 67 12.66 11.70 -7.07
C LYS A 67 13.75 11.20 -8.02
N TYR A 68 14.34 10.01 -7.79
CA TYR A 68 15.29 9.47 -8.77
C TYR A 68 14.63 9.34 -10.15
N GLU A 69 15.38 9.63 -11.21
CA GLU A 69 14.83 9.61 -12.56
C GLU A 69 14.38 8.20 -12.96
N GLY A 70 13.13 8.11 -13.44
CA GLY A 70 12.47 6.86 -13.82
C GLY A 70 11.42 6.36 -12.84
N VAL A 71 11.35 6.90 -11.60
CA VAL A 71 10.37 6.44 -10.60
C VAL A 71 8.92 6.60 -11.08
N ALA A 72 8.59 7.71 -11.75
CA ALA A 72 7.27 7.90 -12.33
C ALA A 72 6.94 6.85 -13.40
N GLY A 73 7.93 6.54 -14.24
CA GLY A 73 7.81 5.50 -15.26
C GLY A 73 7.53 4.13 -14.65
N ILE A 74 8.21 3.77 -13.55
CA ILE A 74 8.00 2.49 -12.86
C ILE A 74 6.60 2.39 -12.26
N LEU A 75 6.11 3.40 -11.57
CA LEU A 75 4.73 3.42 -11.08
C LEU A 75 3.74 3.23 -12.24
N ASN A 76 3.98 3.90 -13.36
CA ASN A 76 3.13 3.76 -14.55
C ASN A 76 3.30 2.40 -15.26
N VAL A 77 4.45 1.72 -15.17
CA VAL A 77 4.62 0.32 -15.63
C VAL A 77 3.62 -0.59 -14.91
N PHE A 78 3.55 -0.53 -13.57
CA PHE A 78 2.62 -1.36 -12.80
C PHE A 78 1.17 -0.98 -13.07
N ASN A 79 0.83 0.31 -13.11
CA ASN A 79 -0.51 0.77 -13.48
C ASN A 79 -0.92 0.24 -14.86
N THR A 80 -0.02 0.30 -15.85
CA THR A 80 -0.26 -0.18 -17.22
C THR A 80 -0.39 -1.70 -17.30
N TYR A 81 0.49 -2.41 -16.59
CA TYR A 81 0.46 -3.87 -16.53
C TYR A 81 -0.89 -4.39 -16.01
N PHE A 82 -1.42 -3.75 -14.96
CA PHE A 82 -2.73 -4.05 -14.39
C PHE A 82 -3.90 -3.36 -15.10
N LYS A 83 -3.70 -2.86 -16.34
CA LYS A 83 -4.75 -2.27 -17.20
C LYS A 83 -5.38 -0.99 -16.65
N ARG A 84 -4.62 -0.22 -15.88
CA ARG A 84 -5.01 1.06 -15.30
C ARG A 84 -4.00 2.17 -15.63
N PRO A 85 -3.61 2.36 -16.93
CA PRO A 85 -2.54 3.29 -17.31
C PRO A 85 -2.86 4.76 -17.00
N ASP A 86 -4.12 5.07 -16.71
CA ASP A 86 -4.62 6.42 -16.49
C ASP A 86 -4.74 6.78 -15.00
N ILE A 87 -4.32 5.88 -14.08
CA ILE A 87 -4.17 6.24 -12.67
C ILE A 87 -3.14 7.38 -12.58
N PRO A 88 -3.50 8.52 -11.95
CA PRO A 88 -2.58 9.63 -11.77
C PRO A 88 -1.31 9.20 -11.05
N VAL A 89 -0.17 9.70 -11.53
CA VAL A 89 1.15 9.49 -10.92
C VAL A 89 1.68 10.82 -10.42
N GLY A 90 2.10 10.85 -9.15
CA GLY A 90 2.72 12.01 -8.52
C GLY A 90 4.20 11.78 -8.20
N VAL A 91 5.03 12.82 -8.38
CA VAL A 91 6.46 12.81 -8.01
C VAL A 91 6.80 14.13 -7.33
N PRO A 92 7.63 14.14 -6.26
CA PRO A 92 8.06 15.40 -5.66
C PRO A 92 8.77 16.30 -6.66
N LYS A 93 8.38 17.58 -6.74
CA LYS A 93 9.05 18.59 -7.58
C LYS A 93 9.99 19.50 -6.76
N GLY A 94 9.89 19.46 -5.44
CA GLY A 94 10.77 20.17 -4.52
C GLY A 94 11.86 19.28 -3.94
N TYR A 95 12.22 19.56 -2.66
CA TYR A 95 13.11 18.69 -1.90
C TYR A 95 12.47 17.31 -1.70
N ALA A 96 13.23 16.28 -2.01
CA ALA A 96 12.96 14.89 -1.67
C ALA A 96 14.26 14.10 -1.78
N LEU A 97 14.30 12.93 -1.17
CA LEU A 97 15.40 11.99 -1.34
C LEU A 97 15.47 11.49 -2.78
N GLU A 98 16.69 11.17 -3.24
CA GLU A 98 16.96 10.72 -4.60
C GLU A 98 17.65 9.35 -4.55
N LEU A 99 16.97 8.39 -3.91
CA LEU A 99 17.46 7.02 -3.75
C LEU A 99 16.79 6.13 -4.79
N ARG A 100 17.61 5.54 -5.66
CA ARG A 100 17.15 4.55 -6.64
C ARG A 100 17.33 3.12 -6.11
N ASP A 101 16.76 2.18 -6.84
CA ASP A 101 16.87 0.75 -6.60
C ASP A 101 18.33 0.26 -6.64
N PHE A 102 18.77 -0.44 -5.61
CA PHE A 102 20.15 -0.93 -5.47
C PHE A 102 20.51 -2.00 -6.51
N GLN A 103 19.55 -2.79 -6.97
CA GLN A 103 19.76 -3.87 -7.94
C GLN A 103 19.53 -3.44 -9.40
N HIS A 104 19.26 -2.16 -9.65
CA HIS A 104 19.02 -1.60 -10.99
C HIS A 104 17.92 -2.31 -11.80
N TRP A 105 16.90 -2.86 -11.11
CA TRP A 105 15.77 -3.50 -11.77
C TRP A 105 14.86 -2.50 -12.50
N THR A 106 14.86 -1.22 -12.08
CA THR A 106 14.18 -0.11 -12.75
C THR A 106 14.53 -0.05 -14.23
N ASP A 107 15.83 -0.09 -14.56
CA ASP A 107 16.30 -0.01 -15.96
C ASP A 107 15.74 -1.15 -16.80
N THR A 108 15.69 -2.36 -16.24
CA THR A 108 15.12 -3.54 -16.92
C THR A 108 13.63 -3.37 -17.17
N LEU A 109 12.88 -2.90 -16.19
CA LEU A 109 11.43 -2.76 -16.32
C LEU A 109 11.06 -1.66 -17.33
N LEU A 110 11.71 -0.51 -17.25
CA LEU A 110 11.48 0.60 -18.19
C LEU A 110 11.82 0.21 -19.64
N ALA A 111 12.85 -0.59 -19.84
CA ALA A 111 13.18 -1.10 -21.18
C ALA A 111 12.20 -2.15 -21.69
N LYS A 112 11.62 -2.97 -20.80
CA LYS A 112 10.85 -4.17 -21.18
C LYS A 112 9.34 -3.97 -21.21
N TYR A 113 8.81 -3.15 -20.31
CA TYR A 113 7.35 -3.07 -20.09
C TYR A 113 6.75 -1.77 -20.64
N PRO A 114 5.55 -1.84 -21.26
CA PRO A 114 4.85 -0.65 -21.73
C PRO A 114 4.52 0.31 -20.57
N HIS A 115 4.75 1.59 -20.80
CA HIS A 115 4.38 2.68 -19.89
C HIS A 115 4.22 3.98 -20.70
N LYS A 116 3.33 4.88 -20.22
CA LYS A 116 3.07 6.17 -20.87
C LYS A 116 4.05 7.24 -20.41
N ILE A 117 4.31 7.32 -19.09
CA ILE A 117 5.17 8.32 -18.47
C ILE A 117 6.63 7.92 -18.68
N LYS A 118 7.42 8.78 -19.33
CA LYS A 118 8.83 8.51 -19.67
C LYS A 118 9.81 9.17 -18.74
N THR A 119 9.45 10.33 -18.22
CA THR A 119 10.29 11.12 -17.31
C THR A 119 9.49 11.56 -16.08
N ASN A 120 10.19 11.88 -15.01
CA ASN A 120 9.55 12.41 -13.82
C ASN A 120 8.85 13.76 -14.09
N ASP A 121 9.29 14.52 -15.10
CA ASP A 121 8.67 15.80 -15.44
C ASP A 121 7.27 15.66 -16.05
N GLU A 122 6.96 14.52 -16.64
CA GLU A 122 5.62 14.22 -17.18
C GLU A 122 4.60 13.85 -16.08
N ALA A 123 5.06 13.53 -14.86
CA ALA A 123 4.18 13.27 -13.72
C ALA A 123 3.75 14.56 -13.03
N GLU A 124 2.58 14.55 -12.37
CA GLU A 124 2.11 15.66 -11.56
C GLU A 124 3.03 15.88 -10.32
N ASP A 125 3.05 17.10 -9.78
CA ASP A 125 3.65 17.35 -8.47
C ASP A 125 2.88 16.57 -7.39
N ALA A 126 3.59 15.79 -6.58
CA ALA A 126 2.99 14.90 -5.59
C ALA A 126 2.04 15.63 -4.63
N VAL A 127 2.44 16.78 -4.10
CA VAL A 127 1.64 17.53 -3.14
C VAL A 127 0.40 18.14 -3.79
N LYS A 128 0.54 18.69 -5.01
CA LYS A 128 -0.61 19.19 -5.77
C LYS A 128 -1.59 18.06 -6.09
N LEU A 129 -1.08 16.88 -6.46
CA LEU A 129 -1.91 15.71 -6.74
C LEU A 129 -2.67 15.24 -5.49
N TYR A 130 -2.01 15.20 -4.33
CA TYR A 130 -2.70 14.94 -3.05
C TYR A 130 -3.85 15.91 -2.83
N ARG A 131 -3.61 17.21 -2.94
CA ARG A 131 -4.63 18.24 -2.72
C ARG A 131 -5.80 18.13 -3.69
N LYS A 132 -5.50 17.94 -4.98
CA LYS A 132 -6.48 17.75 -6.05
C LYS A 132 -7.40 16.55 -5.78
N ILE A 133 -6.83 15.40 -5.39
CA ILE A 133 -7.60 14.19 -5.12
C ILE A 133 -8.40 14.33 -3.83
N LEU A 134 -7.77 14.74 -2.74
CA LEU A 134 -8.45 14.87 -1.46
C LEU A 134 -9.63 15.83 -1.54
N SER A 135 -9.48 16.98 -2.23
CA SER A 135 -10.58 17.95 -2.39
C SER A 135 -11.78 17.39 -3.14
N ALA A 136 -11.57 16.43 -4.04
CA ALA A 136 -12.63 15.83 -4.87
C ALA A 136 -13.34 14.64 -4.21
N GLU A 137 -12.73 14.03 -3.18
CA GLU A 137 -13.31 12.84 -2.52
C GLU A 137 -14.22 13.24 -1.35
N PRO A 138 -15.21 12.39 -1.00
CA PRO A 138 -16.07 12.61 0.17
C PRO A 138 -15.26 12.69 1.48
N ASP A 139 -15.84 13.34 2.48
CA ASP A 139 -15.24 13.45 3.81
C ASP A 139 -15.03 12.07 4.44
N ASN A 140 -13.92 11.92 5.17
CA ASN A 140 -13.56 10.70 5.90
C ASN A 140 -13.64 9.43 5.03
N SER A 141 -13.22 9.51 3.75
CA SER A 141 -13.37 8.42 2.79
C SER A 141 -12.06 7.87 2.23
N VAL A 142 -10.95 8.63 2.34
CA VAL A 142 -9.67 8.26 1.74
C VAL A 142 -8.79 7.57 2.78
N THR A 143 -8.22 6.44 2.40
CA THR A 143 -7.10 5.80 3.10
C THR A 143 -5.82 6.10 2.34
N ILE A 144 -4.83 6.62 3.04
CA ILE A 144 -3.47 6.76 2.50
C ILE A 144 -2.64 5.59 3.04
N VAL A 145 -1.91 4.92 2.17
CA VAL A 145 -0.88 3.97 2.57
C VAL A 145 0.46 4.48 2.07
N THR A 146 1.37 4.74 3.00
CA THR A 146 2.74 5.17 2.70
C THR A 146 3.71 4.08 3.14
N ILE A 147 4.59 3.71 2.23
CA ILE A 147 5.58 2.65 2.42
C ILE A 147 7.01 3.15 2.17
N GLY A 148 7.16 4.46 2.00
CA GLY A 148 8.43 5.14 1.83
C GLY A 148 8.55 6.37 2.74
N PHE A 149 9.26 7.40 2.26
CA PHE A 149 9.56 8.60 3.04
C PHE A 149 8.34 9.49 3.22
N LEU A 150 8.28 10.20 4.35
CA LEU A 150 7.12 11.05 4.69
C LEU A 150 7.19 12.46 4.13
N THR A 151 8.16 12.76 3.27
CA THR A 151 8.38 14.09 2.67
C THR A 151 7.12 14.67 2.04
N ASN A 152 6.39 13.88 1.23
CA ASN A 152 5.16 14.32 0.58
C ASN A 152 4.08 14.69 1.59
N LEU A 153 3.87 13.85 2.61
CA LEU A 153 2.84 14.06 3.63
C LEU A 153 3.19 15.25 4.52
N SER A 154 4.46 15.41 4.88
CA SER A 154 4.95 16.58 5.59
C SER A 154 4.72 17.87 4.80
N ASN A 155 5.05 17.86 3.51
CA ASN A 155 4.82 18.98 2.62
C ASN A 155 3.32 19.28 2.43
N LEU A 156 2.48 18.25 2.31
CA LEU A 156 1.02 18.38 2.25
C LEU A 156 0.48 19.12 3.48
N LEU A 157 0.88 18.70 4.69
CA LEU A 157 0.46 19.35 5.95
C LEU A 157 0.84 20.83 6.02
N ASN A 158 1.94 21.23 5.38
CA ASN A 158 2.44 22.60 5.36
C ASN A 158 1.82 23.48 4.26
N THR A 159 0.93 22.93 3.41
CA THR A 159 0.27 23.72 2.36
C THR A 159 -0.79 24.66 2.92
N LYS A 160 -0.95 25.80 2.22
CA LYS A 160 -2.07 26.73 2.42
C LYS A 160 -3.20 26.44 1.45
N ALA A 161 -4.31 27.17 1.57
CA ALA A 161 -5.37 27.20 0.56
C ALA A 161 -4.82 27.46 -0.84
N ASP A 162 -5.39 26.80 -1.85
CA ASP A 162 -4.99 26.91 -3.26
C ASP A 162 -6.21 26.78 -4.20
N ALA A 163 -5.96 26.62 -5.50
CA ALA A 163 -7.03 26.46 -6.49
C ALA A 163 -7.87 25.19 -6.33
N TYR A 164 -7.38 24.15 -5.64
CA TYR A 164 -8.09 22.91 -5.41
C TYR A 164 -8.96 22.95 -4.16
N SER A 165 -8.52 23.67 -3.11
CA SER A 165 -9.24 23.74 -1.84
C SER A 165 -8.92 25.02 -1.08
N SER A 166 -9.96 25.63 -0.49
CA SER A 166 -9.82 26.73 0.46
C SER A 166 -9.25 26.31 1.82
N LEU A 167 -9.16 25.01 2.07
CA LEU A 167 -8.59 24.45 3.30
C LEU A 167 -7.06 24.41 3.22
N SER A 168 -6.40 24.63 4.37
CA SER A 168 -4.99 24.27 4.54
C SER A 168 -4.77 22.76 4.39
N GLY A 169 -3.53 22.31 4.22
CA GLY A 169 -3.25 20.88 4.12
C GLY A 169 -3.66 20.10 5.36
N LYS A 170 -3.48 20.66 6.56
CA LYS A 170 -3.93 20.02 7.83
C LYS A 170 -5.45 19.86 7.88
N GLU A 171 -6.19 20.93 7.54
CA GLU A 171 -7.65 20.89 7.52
C GLU A 171 -8.17 19.91 6.47
N LEU A 172 -7.56 19.89 5.27
CA LEU A 172 -7.94 18.99 4.19
C LEU A 172 -7.70 17.52 4.58
N VAL A 173 -6.55 17.21 5.18
CA VAL A 173 -6.27 15.86 5.71
C VAL A 173 -7.29 15.48 6.77
N LYS A 174 -7.55 16.34 7.74
CA LYS A 174 -8.50 16.10 8.82
C LYS A 174 -9.92 15.82 8.30
N GLU A 175 -10.35 16.52 7.25
CA GLU A 175 -11.68 16.37 6.66
C GLU A 175 -11.78 15.12 5.79
N LYS A 176 -10.80 14.86 4.94
CA LYS A 176 -10.91 13.87 3.86
C LYS A 176 -10.32 12.50 4.18
N VAL A 177 -9.25 12.46 5.00
CA VAL A 177 -8.52 11.22 5.27
C VAL A 177 -9.17 10.46 6.43
N LYS A 178 -9.56 9.23 6.17
CA LYS A 178 -10.10 8.29 7.14
C LYS A 178 -9.01 7.60 7.96
N LEU A 179 -7.92 7.25 7.30
CA LEU A 179 -6.85 6.42 7.86
C LEU A 179 -5.54 6.67 7.12
N LEU A 180 -4.47 6.78 7.87
CA LEU A 180 -3.10 6.68 7.37
C LEU A 180 -2.50 5.35 7.85
N VAL A 181 -2.01 4.52 6.93
CA VAL A 181 -1.22 3.33 7.25
C VAL A 181 0.21 3.57 6.80
N CYS A 182 1.16 3.40 7.71
CA CYS A 182 2.58 3.61 7.43
C CYS A 182 3.36 2.29 7.59
N MET A 183 4.14 1.93 6.58
CA MET A 183 5.31 1.09 6.81
C MET A 183 6.40 1.99 7.40
N ALA A 184 6.52 2.00 8.72
CA ALA A 184 7.43 2.89 9.42
C ALA A 184 7.59 2.51 10.89
N GLY A 185 8.74 2.85 11.46
CA GLY A 185 9.05 2.68 12.86
C GLY A 185 9.47 1.27 13.26
N LYS A 186 10.18 1.18 14.38
CA LYS A 186 10.58 -0.08 15.02
C LYS A 186 10.15 -0.09 16.47
N PHE A 187 9.19 -0.94 16.78
CA PHE A 187 8.49 -0.88 18.06
C PHE A 187 8.99 -1.93 19.07
N PRO A 188 9.09 -1.57 20.37
CA PRO A 188 8.69 -0.28 20.98
C PRO A 188 9.73 0.84 20.83
N SER A 189 10.91 0.59 20.27
CA SER A 189 11.94 1.60 19.99
C SER A 189 13.01 1.05 19.04
N GLY A 190 13.65 1.94 18.28
CA GLY A 190 14.77 1.56 17.43
C GLY A 190 15.06 2.54 16.31
N PHE A 191 15.60 2.00 15.22
CA PHE A 191 15.83 2.69 13.97
C PHE A 191 15.10 1.93 12.87
N GLU A 192 14.28 2.64 12.10
CA GLU A 192 13.64 2.12 10.90
C GLU A 192 14.01 3.05 9.73
N PHE A 193 14.21 2.45 8.56
CA PHE A 193 14.83 3.12 7.41
C PHE A 193 14.08 4.36 6.95
N ASN A 194 12.76 4.27 6.77
CA ASN A 194 11.93 5.37 6.27
C ASN A 194 11.92 6.54 7.24
N VAL A 195 11.79 6.25 8.54
CA VAL A 195 11.84 7.26 9.61
C VAL A 195 13.22 7.90 9.68
N MET A 196 14.29 7.09 9.67
CA MET A 196 15.67 7.56 9.80
C MET A 196 16.12 8.42 8.62
N LYS A 197 15.71 8.07 7.39
CA LYS A 197 16.14 8.78 6.18
C LYS A 197 15.52 10.15 6.03
N ASP A 198 14.31 10.37 6.56
CA ASP A 198 13.66 11.69 6.60
C ASP A 198 13.03 11.94 7.98
N ALA A 199 13.90 12.04 8.98
CA ALA A 199 13.49 12.22 10.38
C ALA A 199 12.65 13.48 10.58
N ALA A 200 13.00 14.59 9.93
CA ALA A 200 12.28 15.85 10.04
C ALA A 200 10.85 15.77 9.48
N ALA A 201 10.67 15.11 8.32
CA ALA A 201 9.34 14.87 7.78
C ALA A 201 8.52 13.93 8.67
N SER A 202 9.16 12.87 9.19
CA SER A 202 8.54 11.92 10.12
C SER A 202 8.08 12.59 11.40
N GLN A 203 8.92 13.41 12.02
CA GLN A 203 8.55 14.24 13.19
C GLN A 203 7.34 15.13 12.89
N ASN A 204 7.36 15.87 11.77
CA ASN A 204 6.28 16.78 11.41
C ASN A 204 4.96 16.02 11.20
N VAL A 205 4.98 14.92 10.43
CA VAL A 205 3.77 14.13 10.16
C VAL A 205 3.21 13.54 11.44
N TYR A 206 4.01 12.81 12.22
CA TYR A 206 3.49 12.12 13.40
C TYR A 206 3.07 13.07 14.52
N ALA A 207 3.62 14.28 14.56
CA ALA A 207 3.21 15.32 15.52
C ALA A 207 1.90 16.02 15.13
N HIS A 208 1.58 16.13 13.82
CA HIS A 208 0.54 17.03 13.34
C HIS A 208 -0.53 16.35 12.46
N TRP A 209 -0.52 15.03 12.34
CA TRP A 209 -1.53 14.29 11.60
C TRP A 209 -2.77 14.05 12.45
N ASP A 210 -3.88 14.72 12.11
CA ASP A 210 -5.09 14.77 12.93
C ASP A 210 -6.03 13.55 12.79
N THR A 211 -5.73 12.60 11.89
CA THR A 211 -6.54 11.38 11.74
C THR A 211 -5.80 10.16 12.28
N LYS A 212 -6.44 9.00 12.27
CA LYS A 212 -5.85 7.76 12.77
C LYS A 212 -4.62 7.35 11.98
N ILE A 213 -3.56 6.94 12.69
CA ILE A 213 -2.38 6.31 12.10
C ILE A 213 -2.26 4.87 12.59
N ILE A 214 -2.00 3.94 11.68
CA ILE A 214 -1.60 2.57 11.99
C ILE A 214 -0.22 2.32 11.39
N PHE A 215 0.72 1.91 12.22
CA PHE A 215 2.06 1.53 11.79
C PHE A 215 2.15 0.02 11.57
N SER A 216 2.61 -0.40 10.40
CA SER A 216 3.20 -1.71 10.16
C SER A 216 4.69 -1.56 10.42
N GLY A 217 5.15 -1.89 11.62
CA GLY A 217 6.52 -1.67 12.05
C GLY A 217 7.51 -2.65 11.43
N PHE A 218 8.80 -2.35 11.60
CA PHE A 218 9.90 -3.18 11.12
C PHE A 218 9.75 -4.66 11.52
N GLU A 219 9.35 -4.93 12.76
CA GLU A 219 9.23 -6.28 13.35
C GLU A 219 8.14 -7.13 12.68
N ILE A 220 7.16 -6.51 12.00
CA ILE A 220 6.08 -7.20 11.32
C ILE A 220 6.59 -7.83 10.02
N GLY A 221 7.18 -7.04 9.14
CA GLY A 221 7.63 -7.50 7.82
C GLY A 221 8.92 -8.31 7.85
N ASP A 222 9.77 -8.12 8.87
CA ASP A 222 11.08 -8.80 9.00
C ASP A 222 10.99 -10.34 8.98
N LYS A 223 9.90 -10.90 9.48
CA LYS A 223 9.65 -12.35 9.55
C LYS A 223 9.04 -12.92 8.26
N ILE A 224 8.27 -12.12 7.53
CA ILE A 224 7.49 -12.55 6.36
C ILE A 224 8.40 -12.59 5.14
N LYS A 225 8.37 -13.69 4.37
CA LYS A 225 9.21 -13.88 3.20
C LYS A 225 8.37 -14.05 1.94
N ALA A 226 8.61 -13.20 0.93
CA ALA A 226 7.88 -13.21 -0.33
C ALA A 226 8.79 -13.47 -1.54
N GLY A 227 8.17 -13.79 -2.68
CA GLY A 227 8.77 -13.81 -4.00
C GLY A 227 9.27 -15.16 -4.48
N LEU A 228 9.78 -16.07 -3.64
CA LEU A 228 10.26 -17.38 -4.11
C LEU A 228 9.19 -18.22 -4.80
N PRO A 229 7.94 -18.33 -4.29
CA PRO A 229 6.88 -19.01 -5.02
C PRO A 229 6.60 -18.39 -6.39
N LEU A 230 6.62 -17.05 -6.49
CA LEU A 230 6.40 -16.32 -7.73
C LEU A 230 7.49 -16.64 -8.77
N ILE A 231 8.78 -16.52 -8.40
CA ILE A 231 9.87 -16.77 -9.36
C ILE A 231 9.95 -18.21 -9.82
N ARG A 232 9.54 -19.18 -8.97
CA ARG A 232 9.50 -20.62 -9.29
C ARG A 232 8.30 -21.03 -10.14
N ASN A 233 7.27 -20.21 -10.19
CA ASN A 233 6.06 -20.50 -10.96
C ASN A 233 6.31 -20.27 -12.47
N THR A 234 6.59 -21.35 -13.21
CA THR A 234 6.92 -21.29 -14.65
C THR A 234 5.74 -20.91 -15.55
N SER A 235 4.50 -20.98 -15.04
CA SER A 235 3.30 -20.56 -15.79
C SER A 235 3.16 -19.04 -15.90
N ILE A 236 3.68 -18.29 -14.93
CA ILE A 236 3.67 -16.82 -14.92
C ILE A 236 4.82 -16.33 -15.79
N LYS A 237 4.47 -15.58 -16.86
CA LYS A 237 5.43 -15.04 -17.85
C LYS A 237 5.12 -13.57 -18.09
N ASN A 238 6.15 -12.81 -18.49
CA ASN A 238 6.04 -11.37 -18.79
C ASN A 238 5.38 -10.57 -17.66
N ASP A 239 5.83 -10.80 -16.46
CA ASP A 239 5.33 -10.22 -15.22
C ASP A 239 6.41 -9.31 -14.61
N PRO A 240 6.15 -8.00 -14.43
CA PRO A 240 7.15 -7.07 -13.92
C PRO A 240 7.55 -7.40 -12.48
N THR A 241 6.61 -7.83 -11.63
CA THR A 241 6.87 -8.24 -10.25
C THR A 241 7.82 -9.43 -10.21
N LYS A 242 7.52 -10.46 -10.99
CA LYS A 242 8.39 -11.64 -11.10
C LYS A 242 9.78 -11.29 -11.59
N ASP A 243 9.91 -10.40 -12.57
CA ASP A 243 11.21 -10.01 -13.10
C ASP A 243 12.04 -9.28 -12.03
N VAL A 244 11.44 -8.38 -11.25
CA VAL A 244 12.15 -7.70 -10.15
C VAL A 244 12.63 -8.70 -9.11
N PHE A 245 11.76 -9.55 -8.58
CA PHE A 245 12.16 -10.55 -7.58
C PHE A 245 13.23 -11.51 -8.12
N ARG A 246 13.14 -11.89 -9.40
CA ARG A 246 14.13 -12.77 -10.06
C ARG A 246 15.50 -12.12 -10.23
N ILE A 247 15.53 -10.80 -10.46
CA ILE A 247 16.76 -10.00 -10.54
C ILE A 247 17.36 -9.83 -9.13
N SER A 248 16.52 -9.42 -8.18
CA SER A 248 16.99 -8.85 -6.91
C SER A 248 17.33 -9.89 -5.85
N ILE A 249 16.52 -10.96 -5.70
CA ILE A 249 16.76 -12.00 -4.67
C ILE A 249 18.16 -12.63 -4.80
N PRO A 250 18.67 -13.01 -5.99
CA PRO A 250 20.03 -13.56 -6.10
C PRO A 250 21.15 -12.58 -5.77
N MET A 251 20.89 -11.26 -5.84
CA MET A 251 21.88 -10.21 -5.55
C MET A 251 21.95 -9.88 -4.06
N ALA A 252 20.93 -10.23 -3.26
CA ALA A 252 20.84 -9.98 -1.83
C ALA A 252 20.94 -11.30 -1.05
N LYS A 253 22.09 -11.57 -0.41
CA LYS A 253 22.32 -12.83 0.32
C LYS A 253 21.32 -13.06 1.45
N GLU A 254 20.91 -11.99 2.12
CA GLU A 254 19.91 -11.95 3.19
C GLU A 254 18.52 -12.38 2.72
N ASP A 255 18.23 -12.26 1.43
CA ASP A 255 16.95 -12.60 0.82
C ASP A 255 16.91 -14.01 0.20
N SER A 256 17.91 -14.86 0.51
CA SER A 256 17.99 -16.23 -0.03
C SER A 256 16.76 -17.11 0.27
N LEU A 257 16.02 -16.79 1.34
CA LEU A 257 14.75 -17.43 1.70
C LEU A 257 13.51 -16.65 1.23
N GLY A 258 13.68 -15.62 0.43
CA GLY A 258 12.68 -14.67 -0.02
C GLY A 258 12.88 -13.29 0.56
N ARG A 259 12.40 -12.26 -0.15
CA ARG A 259 12.43 -10.86 0.30
C ARG A 259 11.55 -10.70 1.52
N LYS A 260 12.01 -9.93 2.49
CA LYS A 260 11.20 -9.48 3.61
C LYS A 260 10.06 -8.58 3.10
N SER A 261 8.89 -8.72 3.69
CA SER A 261 7.64 -8.11 3.21
C SER A 261 7.15 -7.02 4.15
N TRP A 262 7.88 -5.93 4.24
CA TRP A 262 7.49 -4.81 5.10
C TRP A 262 6.32 -4.03 4.48
N ASP A 263 6.43 -3.72 3.21
CA ASP A 263 5.49 -2.87 2.47
C ASP A 263 4.18 -3.55 2.15
N GLU A 264 4.25 -4.83 1.75
CA GLU A 264 3.06 -5.63 1.45
C GLU A 264 2.13 -5.73 2.66
N THR A 265 2.70 -5.78 3.88
CA THR A 265 1.88 -5.85 5.11
C THR A 265 1.11 -4.56 5.34
N ALA A 266 1.69 -3.40 5.08
CA ALA A 266 1.01 -2.11 5.19
C ALA A 266 -0.15 -1.99 4.18
N VAL A 267 0.07 -2.36 2.91
CA VAL A 267 -0.97 -2.35 1.88
C VAL A 267 -2.10 -3.33 2.21
N LEU A 268 -1.76 -4.53 2.68
CA LEU A 268 -2.75 -5.52 3.11
C LEU A 268 -3.66 -4.96 4.21
N VAL A 269 -3.07 -4.32 5.23
CA VAL A 269 -3.80 -3.73 6.36
C VAL A 269 -4.64 -2.53 5.92
N ALA A 270 -4.13 -1.68 5.04
CA ALA A 270 -4.83 -0.51 4.53
C ALA A 270 -6.16 -0.88 3.83
N ILE A 271 -6.20 -2.02 3.14
CA ILE A 271 -7.35 -2.44 2.35
C ILE A 271 -8.24 -3.42 3.10
N LYS A 272 -7.65 -4.45 3.72
CA LYS A 272 -8.41 -5.53 4.39
C LYS A 272 -8.61 -5.32 5.89
N GLY A 273 -8.03 -4.25 6.45
CA GLY A 273 -7.96 -4.03 7.89
C GLY A 273 -6.97 -4.98 8.59
N TYR A 274 -6.79 -4.79 9.88
CA TYR A 274 -5.78 -5.52 10.66
C TYR A 274 -6.34 -6.73 11.43
N SER A 275 -7.62 -6.71 11.80
CA SER A 275 -8.18 -7.56 12.87
C SER A 275 -8.09 -9.07 12.63
N ASN A 276 -7.93 -9.52 11.37
CA ASN A 276 -7.77 -10.93 11.06
C ASN A 276 -6.39 -11.48 11.45
N TRP A 277 -5.36 -10.63 11.45
CA TRP A 277 -3.96 -11.05 11.62
C TRP A 277 -3.24 -10.37 12.78
N TYR A 278 -3.71 -9.18 13.18
CA TYR A 278 -3.03 -8.34 14.15
C TYR A 278 -3.99 -7.80 15.21
N THR A 279 -3.44 -7.40 16.33
CA THR A 279 -4.04 -6.48 17.29
C THR A 279 -3.33 -5.13 17.20
N LEU A 280 -3.89 -4.11 17.89
CA LEU A 280 -3.31 -2.77 17.91
C LEU A 280 -2.79 -2.45 19.30
N HIS A 281 -1.53 -2.05 19.38
CA HIS A 281 -0.98 -1.39 20.57
C HIS A 281 -1.11 0.12 20.41
N LYS A 282 -1.94 0.74 21.25
CA LYS A 282 -2.28 2.16 21.15
C LYS A 282 -1.25 3.02 21.88
N GLY A 283 -1.04 4.26 21.38
CA GLY A 283 -0.11 5.22 21.95
C GLY A 283 0.26 6.27 20.91
N ARG A 284 1.54 6.65 20.87
CA ARG A 284 2.11 7.61 19.93
C ARG A 284 3.60 7.33 19.70
N ILE A 285 4.05 7.46 18.46
CA ILE A 285 5.48 7.45 18.13
C ILE A 285 6.12 8.81 18.45
N ILE A 286 7.32 8.78 18.98
CA ILE A 286 8.20 9.95 19.17
C ILE A 286 9.46 9.67 18.35
N VAL A 287 9.79 10.56 17.44
CA VAL A 287 10.98 10.47 16.58
C VAL A 287 12.00 11.51 17.06
N ALA A 288 13.22 11.09 17.30
CA ALA A 288 14.33 11.95 17.65
C ALA A 288 15.02 12.53 16.41
N ASP A 289 15.88 13.54 16.60
CA ASP A 289 16.59 14.20 15.50
C ASP A 289 17.56 13.28 14.76
N ASP A 290 18.05 12.23 15.41
CA ASP A 290 18.89 11.20 14.79
C ASP A 290 18.10 10.15 13.99
N GLY A 291 16.77 10.27 13.95
CA GLY A 291 15.87 9.34 13.27
C GLY A 291 15.52 8.09 14.08
N SER A 292 15.99 7.97 15.32
CA SER A 292 15.50 6.90 16.22
C SER A 292 14.05 7.15 16.61
N ASP A 293 13.30 6.09 16.82
CA ASP A 293 11.93 6.14 17.29
C ASP A 293 11.74 5.48 18.64
N LYS A 294 10.74 5.97 19.39
CA LYS A 294 10.30 5.42 20.66
C LYS A 294 8.78 5.53 20.77
N TRP A 295 8.18 4.48 21.33
CA TRP A 295 6.74 4.49 21.61
C TRP A 295 6.42 5.11 22.96
N ASP A 296 5.38 5.94 22.98
CA ASP A 296 4.81 6.54 24.18
C ASP A 296 3.39 5.99 24.39
N ASP A 297 3.24 5.10 25.40
CA ASP A 297 1.96 4.49 25.75
C ASP A 297 0.93 5.48 26.32
N SER A 298 1.39 6.64 26.79
CA SER A 298 0.50 7.70 27.30
C SER A 298 -0.13 8.54 26.19
N GLY A 299 0.40 8.43 24.95
CA GLY A 299 -0.09 9.12 23.76
C GLY A 299 -1.40 8.55 23.23
N SER A 300 -1.96 9.19 22.22
CA SER A 300 -3.21 8.77 21.57
C SER A 300 -3.25 9.09 20.10
N GLY A 301 -4.25 8.54 19.38
CA GLY A 301 -4.48 8.77 17.96
C GLY A 301 -3.70 7.85 17.03
N GLN A 302 -2.69 7.15 17.54
CA GLN A 302 -1.84 6.26 16.78
C GLN A 302 -1.83 4.86 17.37
N ALA A 303 -1.45 3.87 16.57
CA ALA A 303 -1.26 2.50 17.03
C ALA A 303 -0.27 1.76 16.12
N TYR A 304 0.47 0.81 16.65
CA TYR A 304 1.24 -0.12 15.83
C TYR A 304 0.65 -1.54 15.88
N LEU A 305 0.95 -2.32 14.85
CA LEU A 305 0.50 -3.70 14.71
C LEU A 305 1.27 -4.62 15.68
N VAL A 306 0.54 -5.52 16.31
CA VAL A 306 1.08 -6.62 17.10
C VAL A 306 0.52 -7.93 16.55
N GLU A 307 1.35 -8.93 16.35
CA GLU A 307 0.94 -10.24 15.84
C GLU A 307 -0.15 -10.86 16.73
N LYS A 308 -1.19 -11.35 16.08
CA LYS A 308 -2.30 -12.09 16.69
C LYS A 308 -2.33 -13.54 16.26
N VAL A 309 -1.86 -13.80 15.04
CA VAL A 309 -1.79 -15.14 14.43
C VAL A 309 -0.37 -15.39 13.96
N ASP A 310 -0.06 -16.65 13.68
CA ASP A 310 1.23 -17.01 13.09
C ASP A 310 1.47 -16.23 11.78
N TYR A 311 2.62 -15.58 11.69
CA TYR A 311 3.03 -14.75 10.54
C TYR A 311 3.01 -15.53 9.21
N MET A 312 3.17 -16.84 9.23
CA MET A 312 3.12 -17.69 8.03
C MET A 312 1.77 -17.58 7.31
N ARG A 313 0.67 -17.32 8.03
CA ARG A 313 -0.64 -17.08 7.40
C ARG A 313 -0.66 -15.83 6.54
N VAL A 314 0.03 -14.78 7.00
CA VAL A 314 0.17 -13.53 6.22
C VAL A 314 1.14 -13.75 5.07
N GLN A 315 2.24 -14.47 5.30
CA GLN A 315 3.21 -14.83 4.27
C GLN A 315 2.57 -15.59 3.11
N ASP A 316 1.76 -16.61 3.41
CA ASP A 316 1.08 -17.41 2.40
C ASP A 316 0.10 -16.55 1.59
N LEU A 317 -0.64 -15.66 2.26
CA LEU A 317 -1.56 -14.74 1.60
C LEU A 317 -0.81 -13.74 0.71
N ILE A 318 0.27 -13.14 1.18
CA ILE A 318 1.10 -12.21 0.39
C ILE A 318 1.63 -12.93 -0.86
N ASN A 319 2.24 -14.11 -0.69
CA ASN A 319 2.75 -14.90 -1.82
C ASN A 319 1.64 -15.28 -2.82
N LEU A 320 0.43 -15.55 -2.35
CA LEU A 320 -0.72 -15.80 -3.23
C LEU A 320 -1.13 -14.53 -4.00
N LEU A 321 -1.18 -13.37 -3.32
CA LEU A 321 -1.61 -12.11 -3.92
C LEU A 321 -0.63 -11.57 -4.96
N ILE A 322 0.69 -11.68 -4.72
CA ILE A 322 1.70 -11.23 -5.69
C ILE A 322 1.81 -12.11 -6.93
N MET A 323 1.24 -13.32 -6.91
CA MET A 323 1.15 -14.21 -8.08
C MET A 323 -0.09 -13.95 -8.95
N HIS A 324 -0.93 -12.98 -8.58
CA HIS A 324 -2.10 -12.63 -9.38
C HIS A 324 -1.72 -12.05 -10.74
N GLN A 325 -2.43 -12.47 -11.77
CA GLN A 325 -2.28 -11.95 -13.12
C GLN A 325 -3.48 -11.08 -13.49
N PRO A 326 -3.28 -9.95 -14.20
CA PRO A 326 -4.39 -9.09 -14.61
C PRO A 326 -5.42 -9.85 -15.43
N VAL A 327 -6.70 -9.55 -15.25
CA VAL A 327 -7.80 -10.17 -16.01
C VAL A 327 -7.58 -10.00 -17.51
N GLY A 328 -7.65 -11.10 -18.27
CA GLY A 328 -7.46 -11.10 -19.73
C GLY A 328 -6.03 -11.34 -20.23
N LYS A 329 -5.06 -11.63 -19.36
CA LYS A 329 -3.80 -12.29 -19.73
C LYS A 329 -3.98 -13.80 -19.63
N LYS A 330 -4.25 -14.45 -20.74
CA LYS A 330 -4.11 -15.91 -20.91
C LYS A 330 -2.90 -16.21 -21.78
#